data_bd03dcf406359e51e6a0fa5cc415a9b0
#
_entry.id   bd03dcf406359e51e6a0fa5cc415a9b0
#
_cell.length_a   1.000
_cell.length_b   1.000
_cell.length_c   1.000
_cell.angle_alpha   90.00
_cell.angle_beta   90.00
_cell.angle_gamma   90.00
#
_symmetry.space_group_name_H-M   'P 1'
#
loop_
_entity.id
_entity.type
_entity.pdbx_description
1 polymer ?
#
loop_
_entity_poly.entity_id
_entity_poly.type
_entity_poly.pdbx_seq_one_letter_code
_entity_poly.pdbx_strand_id
1 'polypeptide(L)'
;MRINFGAFPRVLRIFCSACLIFSSAAPATQNYRLALPGYHYSFPRDHFNHPDFETEWWYYTGNLQSADGHKFGFELTFFRQAVARDVSGASAWDIQDIYLAHLALSDLSGGQFYHTERTNRSGPGVAGVDETAQRIWNGNWHIQWKGSDQELQAICEDFDLRFAMHPEKAPVINGENGVSQKAEGAGRASHYISLPRLDTNGTITLNAKTFSVSGLAWMDHEFFTHQLTADQAGWDWLSLQLDDRSELMLFHIRRKDGSIDPFSAGTYVDAQGNNTHLRNSDFVLKPSGETWESKSSGAKYPVQWRISIPRLGIELEVETPLSSQELTGDSRLAPTYWEGAIALHGKRSGAPISGSGYLEMTGYTRRAKSPIS
;
A
#
# COMPACT_ATOMS: atom_id res chain seq x y z
N MET A 1 4.17 -47.12 -74.02
CA MET A 1 3.64 -48.04 -73.00
C MET A 1 2.72 -47.23 -72.07
N ARG A 2 1.41 -47.28 -72.33
CA ARG A 2 0.41 -46.53 -71.59
C ARG A 2 -0.21 -47.44 -70.55
N ILE A 3 -0.18 -47.11 -69.29
CA ILE A 3 -0.86 -47.89 -68.26
C ILE A 3 -2.11 -47.10 -67.83
N ASN A 4 -3.26 -47.75 -68.01
CA ASN A 4 -4.58 -47.26 -67.63
C ASN A 4 -4.78 -47.42 -66.10
N PHE A 5 -5.25 -46.40 -65.42
CA PHE A 5 -5.73 -46.48 -64.06
C PHE A 5 -7.26 -46.52 -64.00
N GLY A 6 -7.74 -47.60 -63.45
CA GLY A 6 -9.17 -47.88 -63.28
C GLY A 6 -9.81 -47.04 -62.21
N ALA A 7 -11.10 -46.81 -62.37
CA ALA A 7 -11.99 -46.06 -61.50
C ALA A 7 -12.24 -46.75 -60.15
N PHE A 8 -12.11 -46.03 -59.03
CA PHE A 8 -12.58 -46.46 -57.70
C PHE A 8 -13.92 -45.81 -57.37
N PRO A 9 -14.83 -46.46 -56.64
CA PRO A 9 -16.17 -45.96 -56.37
C PRO A 9 -16.18 -44.92 -55.24
N ARG A 10 -17.10 -43.98 -55.39
CA ARG A 10 -17.38 -42.91 -54.39
C ARG A 10 -18.00 -43.54 -53.17
N VAL A 11 -17.26 -43.50 -52.02
CA VAL A 11 -17.80 -43.78 -50.71
C VAL A 11 -18.36 -42.43 -50.13
N LEU A 12 -19.67 -42.44 -49.91
CA LEU A 12 -20.45 -41.39 -49.34
C LEU A 12 -20.06 -41.24 -47.84
N ARG A 13 -19.29 -40.22 -47.46
CA ARG A 13 -19.01 -39.89 -46.08
C ARG A 13 -20.15 -39.06 -45.52
N ILE A 14 -20.95 -39.63 -44.64
CA ILE A 14 -21.90 -38.92 -43.79
C ILE A 14 -21.09 -38.23 -42.71
N PHE A 15 -20.96 -36.90 -42.82
CA PHE A 15 -20.46 -36.07 -41.73
C PHE A 15 -21.57 -35.91 -40.71
N CYS A 16 -21.47 -36.62 -39.58
CA CYS A 16 -22.24 -36.33 -38.39
C CYS A 16 -21.65 -35.04 -37.77
N SER A 17 -22.28 -33.89 -38.04
CA SER A 17 -21.97 -32.64 -37.33
C SER A 17 -22.47 -32.74 -35.89
N ALA A 18 -21.61 -33.20 -34.98
CA ALA A 18 -21.82 -33.02 -33.55
C ALA A 18 -21.63 -31.53 -33.25
N CYS A 19 -22.71 -30.75 -33.12
CA CYS A 19 -22.71 -29.43 -32.52
C CYS A 19 -22.29 -29.58 -31.06
N LEU A 20 -21.01 -29.36 -30.78
CA LEU A 20 -20.53 -29.07 -29.45
C LEU A 20 -21.07 -27.69 -29.08
N ILE A 21 -22.18 -27.68 -28.36
CA ILE A 21 -22.68 -26.49 -27.65
C ILE A 21 -21.68 -26.23 -26.54
N PHE A 22 -20.66 -25.39 -26.79
CA PHE A 22 -19.93 -24.77 -25.75
C PHE A 22 -20.90 -23.82 -25.03
N SER A 23 -21.50 -24.31 -23.96
CA SER A 23 -22.11 -23.44 -22.96
C SER A 23 -20.96 -22.57 -22.41
N SER A 24 -20.83 -21.39 -22.96
CA SER A 24 -20.05 -20.34 -22.28
C SER A 24 -20.80 -20.02 -21.00
N ALA A 25 -20.47 -20.72 -19.91
CA ALA A 25 -20.82 -20.23 -18.59
C ALA A 25 -20.22 -18.83 -18.49
N ALA A 26 -21.07 -17.81 -18.41
CA ALA A 26 -20.62 -16.49 -18.07
C ALA A 26 -19.80 -16.63 -16.78
N PRO A 27 -18.64 -15.97 -16.65
CA PRO A 27 -17.88 -16.01 -15.41
C PRO A 27 -18.83 -15.60 -14.30
N ALA A 28 -18.97 -16.44 -13.26
CA ALA A 28 -19.74 -16.08 -12.08
C ALA A 28 -19.23 -14.74 -11.61
N THR A 29 -20.11 -13.74 -11.53
CA THR A 29 -19.76 -12.44 -10.97
C THR A 29 -19.40 -12.69 -9.51
N GLN A 30 -18.12 -12.57 -9.19
CA GLN A 30 -17.64 -12.73 -7.83
C GLN A 30 -18.17 -11.55 -7.01
N ASN A 31 -19.14 -11.83 -6.13
CA ASN A 31 -19.76 -10.81 -5.29
C ASN A 31 -18.91 -10.59 -4.04
N TYR A 32 -17.87 -9.76 -4.15
CA TYR A 32 -17.14 -9.27 -3.00
C TYR A 32 -17.98 -8.21 -2.24
N ARG A 33 -17.74 -8.10 -0.93
CA ARG A 33 -18.37 -7.08 -0.11
C ARG A 33 -17.83 -5.69 -0.48
N LEU A 34 -18.72 -4.69 -0.39
CA LEU A 34 -18.35 -3.29 -0.53
C LEU A 34 -18.01 -2.71 0.84
N ALA A 35 -17.03 -1.80 0.89
CA ALA A 35 -16.78 -1.01 2.09
C ALA A 35 -17.91 0.02 2.26
N LEU A 36 -18.78 -0.22 3.23
CA LEU A 36 -19.98 0.57 3.52
C LEU A 36 -19.98 1.04 4.98
N PRO A 37 -20.61 2.19 5.28
CA PRO A 37 -20.80 2.65 6.65
C PRO A 37 -21.48 1.60 7.54
N GLY A 38 -21.13 1.60 8.85
CA GLY A 38 -21.72 0.69 9.83
C GLY A 38 -20.93 -0.61 10.04
N TYR A 39 -19.72 -0.72 9.50
CA TYR A 39 -18.82 -1.82 9.86
C TYR A 39 -18.39 -1.70 11.33
N HIS A 40 -18.48 -2.81 12.06
CA HIS A 40 -18.07 -2.89 13.47
C HIS A 40 -16.68 -3.50 13.56
N TYR A 41 -15.69 -2.66 13.85
CA TYR A 41 -14.33 -3.08 14.04
C TYR A 41 -14.15 -3.85 15.36
N SER A 42 -13.39 -4.94 15.30
CA SER A 42 -13.08 -5.80 16.45
C SER A 42 -11.60 -6.18 16.44
N PHE A 43 -10.87 -5.72 17.43
CA PHE A 43 -9.43 -6.05 17.55
C PHE A 43 -9.21 -7.18 18.55
N PRO A 44 -8.26 -8.11 18.29
CA PRO A 44 -7.24 -8.06 17.23
C PRO A 44 -7.68 -8.59 15.86
N ARG A 45 -8.93 -9.08 15.70
CA ARG A 45 -9.40 -9.72 14.47
C ARG A 45 -9.17 -8.85 13.23
N ASP A 46 -9.50 -7.56 13.28
CA ASP A 46 -9.42 -6.66 12.13
C ASP A 46 -8.00 -6.10 11.86
N HIS A 47 -6.98 -6.70 12.48
CA HIS A 47 -5.59 -6.58 12.03
C HIS A 47 -5.23 -7.60 10.94
N PHE A 48 -6.07 -8.60 10.69
CA PHE A 48 -5.80 -9.73 9.81
C PHE A 48 -6.73 -9.75 8.59
N ASN A 49 -6.74 -10.86 7.89
CA ASN A 49 -7.34 -11.04 6.58
C ASN A 49 -8.87 -10.81 6.55
N HIS A 50 -9.33 -10.11 5.51
CA HIS A 50 -10.73 -9.86 5.17
C HIS A 50 -11.08 -10.48 3.81
N PRO A 51 -11.19 -11.82 3.70
CA PRO A 51 -11.35 -12.52 2.42
C PRO A 51 -12.65 -12.17 1.69
N ASP A 52 -13.62 -11.56 2.37
CA ASP A 52 -14.85 -11.06 1.76
C ASP A 52 -14.66 -9.84 0.87
N PHE A 53 -13.51 -9.17 0.96
CA PHE A 53 -13.15 -8.04 0.11
C PHE A 53 -12.15 -8.46 -0.96
N GLU A 54 -12.16 -7.77 -2.11
CA GLU A 54 -11.34 -8.13 -3.27
C GLU A 54 -9.87 -7.76 -3.05
N THR A 55 -9.62 -6.62 -2.45
CA THR A 55 -8.27 -6.04 -2.26
C THR A 55 -8.03 -5.69 -0.81
N GLU A 56 -6.80 -5.90 -0.36
CA GLU A 56 -6.37 -5.60 1.00
C GLU A 56 -4.88 -5.35 1.04
N TRP A 57 -4.42 -4.42 1.89
CA TRP A 57 -2.99 -4.20 2.11
C TRP A 57 -2.67 -3.87 3.57
N TRP A 58 -1.44 -4.21 3.97
CA TRP A 58 -0.79 -3.84 5.21
C TRP A 58 0.50 -3.11 4.85
N TYR A 59 0.55 -1.83 5.16
CA TYR A 59 1.60 -0.91 4.77
C TYR A 59 2.31 -0.40 6.02
N TYR A 60 3.62 -0.59 6.08
CA TYR A 60 4.48 -0.17 7.17
C TYR A 60 5.54 0.77 6.65
N THR A 61 5.71 1.92 7.32
CA THR A 61 6.78 2.86 7.05
C THR A 61 7.38 3.37 8.34
N GLY A 62 8.62 3.88 8.29
CA GLY A 62 9.22 4.44 9.49
C GLY A 62 10.50 5.22 9.23
N ASN A 63 10.83 6.03 10.22
CA ASN A 63 12.07 6.80 10.28
C ASN A 63 12.87 6.34 11.49
N LEU A 64 14.07 5.80 11.25
CA LEU A 64 14.92 5.18 12.23
C LEU A 64 16.32 5.81 12.23
N GLN A 65 16.97 5.78 13.39
CA GLN A 65 18.31 6.29 13.55
C GLN A 65 19.15 5.37 14.43
N SER A 66 20.41 5.18 14.08
CA SER A 66 21.38 4.50 14.92
C SER A 66 22.00 5.43 15.97
N ALA A 67 22.65 4.88 16.99
CA ALA A 67 23.25 5.65 18.08
C ALA A 67 24.35 6.63 17.59
N ASP A 68 25.01 6.34 16.47
CA ASP A 68 26.02 7.21 15.83
C ASP A 68 25.38 8.28 14.91
N GLY A 69 24.03 8.36 14.87
CA GLY A 69 23.28 9.37 14.13
C GLY A 69 23.00 9.02 12.67
N HIS A 70 23.30 7.82 12.22
CA HIS A 70 22.98 7.39 10.86
C HIS A 70 21.46 7.19 10.69
N LYS A 71 20.86 7.82 9.69
CA LYS A 71 19.40 7.88 9.49
C LYS A 71 18.95 7.00 8.36
N PHE A 72 17.82 6.32 8.59
CA PHE A 72 17.16 5.45 7.63
C PHE A 72 15.66 5.74 7.55
N GLY A 73 15.09 5.53 6.37
CA GLY A 73 13.66 5.31 6.16
C GLY A 73 13.42 3.88 5.70
N PHE A 74 12.27 3.31 6.00
CA PHE A 74 11.89 2.01 5.44
C PHE A 74 10.41 1.98 5.05
N GLU A 75 10.09 1.13 4.08
CA GLU A 75 8.73 0.73 3.71
C GLU A 75 8.69 -0.79 3.59
N LEU A 76 7.61 -1.40 4.08
CA LEU A 76 7.23 -2.79 3.81
C LEU A 76 5.73 -2.87 3.64
N THR A 77 5.29 -3.23 2.45
CA THR A 77 3.85 -3.41 2.16
C THR A 77 3.57 -4.84 1.72
N PHE A 78 2.51 -5.41 2.28
CA PHE A 78 1.89 -6.64 1.80
C PHE A 78 0.56 -6.30 1.16
N PHE A 79 0.37 -6.70 -0.09
CA PHE A 79 -0.89 -6.57 -0.82
C PHE A 79 -1.50 -7.95 -1.02
N ARG A 80 -2.80 -8.08 -0.83
CA ARG A 80 -3.60 -9.23 -1.21
C ARG A 80 -4.59 -8.84 -2.28
N GLN A 81 -4.60 -9.57 -3.37
CA GLN A 81 -5.60 -9.47 -4.43
C GLN A 81 -6.30 -10.82 -4.56
N ALA A 82 -7.60 -10.84 -4.32
CA ALA A 82 -8.40 -12.04 -4.54
C ALA A 82 -8.53 -12.33 -6.04
N VAL A 83 -8.33 -13.61 -6.41
CA VAL A 83 -8.41 -14.08 -7.80
C VAL A 83 -9.66 -14.95 -8.00
N ALA A 84 -9.99 -15.78 -7.00
CA ALA A 84 -11.15 -16.65 -7.04
C ALA A 84 -11.76 -16.78 -5.63
N ARG A 85 -13.09 -16.65 -5.52
CA ARG A 85 -13.83 -16.78 -4.26
C ARG A 85 -14.45 -18.15 -4.05
N ASP A 86 -14.95 -18.75 -5.12
CA ASP A 86 -15.67 -20.03 -5.07
C ASP A 86 -14.87 -21.11 -5.81
N VAL A 87 -13.94 -21.72 -5.10
CA VAL A 87 -13.27 -22.94 -5.59
C VAL A 87 -13.91 -24.13 -4.91
N SER A 88 -15.07 -24.56 -5.40
CA SER A 88 -15.72 -25.79 -4.94
C SER A 88 -14.84 -26.99 -5.29
N GLY A 89 -14.33 -27.68 -4.26
CA GLY A 89 -13.37 -28.78 -4.41
C GLY A 89 -11.92 -28.35 -4.43
N ALA A 90 -11.64 -27.16 -3.88
CA ALA A 90 -10.33 -26.56 -3.85
C ALA A 90 -9.23 -27.47 -3.31
N SER A 91 -8.23 -27.68 -4.12
CA SER A 91 -6.93 -28.21 -3.74
C SER A 91 -6.15 -27.12 -2.97
N ALA A 92 -5.27 -27.50 -2.06
CA ALA A 92 -4.30 -26.58 -1.46
C ALA A 92 -3.39 -25.86 -2.49
N TRP A 93 -3.46 -26.29 -3.76
CA TRP A 93 -2.73 -25.72 -4.89
C TRP A 93 -3.53 -24.73 -5.71
N ASP A 94 -4.82 -24.56 -5.46
CA ASP A 94 -5.66 -23.60 -6.17
C ASP A 94 -5.31 -22.17 -5.75
N ILE A 95 -5.28 -21.26 -6.72
CA ILE A 95 -4.94 -19.88 -6.48
C ILE A 95 -6.22 -19.14 -6.07
N GLN A 96 -6.34 -18.84 -4.79
CA GLN A 96 -7.42 -18.01 -4.25
C GLN A 96 -7.03 -16.54 -4.22
N ASP A 97 -5.80 -16.27 -3.78
CA ASP A 97 -5.25 -14.92 -3.66
C ASP A 97 -3.85 -14.87 -4.28
N ILE A 98 -3.51 -13.69 -4.78
CA ILE A 98 -2.13 -13.31 -5.10
C ILE A 98 -1.67 -12.32 -4.03
N TYR A 99 -0.46 -12.54 -3.53
CA TYR A 99 0.23 -11.66 -2.59
C TYR A 99 1.42 -11.01 -3.29
N LEU A 100 1.37 -9.69 -3.42
CA LEU A 100 2.51 -8.86 -3.77
C LEU A 100 3.08 -8.27 -2.49
N ALA A 101 4.38 -8.11 -2.40
CA ALA A 101 5.01 -7.35 -1.33
C ALA A 101 6.11 -6.46 -1.88
N HIS A 102 6.15 -5.22 -1.41
CA HIS A 102 7.20 -4.25 -1.67
C HIS A 102 8.04 -4.06 -0.42
N LEU A 103 9.32 -3.83 -0.60
CA LEU A 103 10.26 -3.54 0.46
C LEU A 103 11.24 -2.48 -0.01
N ALA A 104 11.36 -1.40 0.75
CA ALA A 104 12.32 -0.34 0.47
C ALA A 104 13.10 0.06 1.71
N LEU A 105 14.36 0.47 1.50
CA LEU A 105 15.25 1.05 2.49
C LEU A 105 15.87 2.33 1.92
N SER A 106 15.61 3.45 2.57
CA SER A 106 16.26 4.73 2.31
C SER A 106 17.44 4.89 3.27
N ASP A 107 18.66 4.74 2.82
CA ASP A 107 19.85 5.15 3.55
C ASP A 107 20.01 6.66 3.38
N LEU A 108 19.37 7.43 4.25
CA LEU A 108 19.32 8.89 4.17
C LEU A 108 20.70 9.51 4.41
N SER A 109 21.51 8.91 5.28
CA SER A 109 22.86 9.40 5.57
C SER A 109 23.87 9.00 4.48
N GLY A 110 23.68 7.83 3.85
CA GLY A 110 24.49 7.37 2.73
C GLY A 110 24.01 7.88 1.36
N GLY A 111 22.82 8.49 1.28
CA GLY A 111 22.26 9.02 0.04
C GLY A 111 21.87 7.95 -0.98
N GLN A 112 21.46 6.77 -0.52
CA GLN A 112 21.11 5.62 -1.35
C GLN A 112 19.70 5.12 -1.08
N PHE A 113 19.05 4.64 -2.12
CA PHE A 113 17.72 4.02 -2.04
C PHE A 113 17.79 2.60 -2.60
N TYR A 114 17.32 1.65 -1.81
CA TYR A 114 17.26 0.23 -2.14
C TYR A 114 15.81 -0.21 -2.12
N HIS A 115 15.37 -0.99 -3.11
CA HIS A 115 14.04 -1.56 -3.11
C HIS A 115 14.02 -2.92 -3.81
N THR A 116 13.05 -3.74 -3.43
CA THR A 116 12.79 -5.04 -4.04
C THR A 116 11.33 -5.42 -3.90
N GLU A 117 10.84 -6.36 -4.71
CA GLU A 117 9.47 -6.82 -4.70
C GLU A 117 9.38 -8.35 -4.69
N ARG A 118 8.24 -8.86 -4.24
CA ARG A 118 7.89 -10.29 -4.32
C ARG A 118 6.46 -10.47 -4.73
N THR A 119 6.22 -11.40 -5.63
CA THR A 119 4.88 -11.85 -5.99
C THR A 119 4.79 -13.34 -5.75
N ASN A 120 3.87 -13.74 -4.88
CA ASN A 120 3.56 -15.13 -4.59
C ASN A 120 2.04 -15.34 -4.60
N ARG A 121 1.61 -16.60 -4.72
CA ARG A 121 0.22 -17.00 -4.54
C ARG A 121 -0.05 -17.44 -3.11
N SER A 122 -1.31 -17.47 -2.71
CA SER A 122 -1.74 -18.18 -1.50
C SER A 122 -1.41 -19.67 -1.57
N GLY A 123 -1.14 -20.27 -0.42
CA GLY A 123 -0.87 -21.71 -0.20
C GLY A 123 0.46 -22.24 -0.73
N PRO A 124 0.79 -23.50 -0.40
CA PRO A 124 0.96 -23.89 0.98
C PRO A 124 2.22 -23.27 1.59
N GLY A 125 2.04 -22.36 2.53
CA GLY A 125 3.15 -21.76 3.32
C GLY A 125 4.00 -20.70 2.61
N VAL A 126 3.69 -20.35 1.34
CA VAL A 126 4.52 -19.42 0.56
C VAL A 126 4.18 -17.96 0.86
N ALA A 127 2.90 -17.62 0.88
CA ALA A 127 2.40 -16.31 1.29
C ALA A 127 1.01 -16.45 1.89
N GLY A 128 0.64 -15.52 2.76
CA GLY A 128 -0.68 -15.56 3.39
C GLY A 128 -0.82 -14.69 4.61
N VAL A 129 -2.01 -14.79 5.21
CA VAL A 129 -2.36 -14.24 6.51
C VAL A 129 -2.97 -15.36 7.35
N ASP A 130 -2.49 -15.54 8.56
CA ASP A 130 -3.01 -16.50 9.53
C ASP A 130 -3.40 -15.78 10.82
N GLU A 131 -4.70 -15.66 11.05
CA GLU A 131 -5.27 -15.00 12.23
C GLU A 131 -4.94 -15.78 13.53
N THR A 132 -4.91 -17.13 13.48
CA THR A 132 -4.59 -17.94 14.64
C THR A 132 -3.11 -17.82 15.03
N ALA A 133 -2.23 -17.86 14.04
CA ALA A 133 -0.80 -17.62 14.24
C ALA A 133 -0.48 -16.12 14.37
N GLN A 134 -1.45 -15.24 14.14
CA GLN A 134 -1.31 -13.79 14.18
C GLN A 134 -0.17 -13.30 13.28
N ARG A 135 -0.12 -13.77 12.02
CA ARG A 135 0.99 -13.55 11.12
C ARG A 135 0.54 -13.17 9.71
N ILE A 136 1.28 -12.25 9.10
CA ILE A 136 1.22 -11.91 7.68
C ILE A 136 2.60 -12.21 7.09
N TRP A 137 2.68 -12.85 5.91
CA TRP A 137 3.98 -13.18 5.32
C TRP A 137 3.92 -13.29 3.79
N ASN A 138 5.09 -13.07 3.20
CA ASN A 138 5.39 -13.35 1.80
C ASN A 138 6.85 -13.86 1.71
N GLY A 139 7.02 -15.17 1.57
CA GLY A 139 8.32 -15.83 1.69
C GLY A 139 8.91 -15.69 3.11
N ASN A 140 10.12 -15.12 3.20
CA ASN A 140 10.78 -14.83 4.48
C ASN A 140 10.56 -13.40 5.00
N TRP A 141 9.68 -12.60 4.36
CA TRP A 141 9.20 -11.34 4.90
C TRP A 141 7.93 -11.58 5.69
N HIS A 142 7.85 -11.04 6.88
CA HIS A 142 6.66 -11.22 7.71
C HIS A 142 6.50 -10.15 8.77
N ILE A 143 5.27 -9.99 9.20
CA ILE A 143 4.87 -9.35 10.44
C ILE A 143 4.27 -10.43 11.33
N GLN A 144 4.71 -10.47 12.58
CA GLN A 144 4.21 -11.35 13.62
C GLN A 144 3.71 -10.53 14.79
N TRP A 145 2.42 -10.66 15.15
CA TRP A 145 1.87 -10.03 16.35
C TRP A 145 2.17 -10.89 17.59
N LYS A 146 2.44 -10.21 18.71
CA LYS A 146 2.61 -10.78 20.06
C LYS A 146 1.83 -9.91 21.04
N GLY A 147 0.52 -10.18 21.17
CA GLY A 147 -0.41 -9.26 21.83
C GLY A 147 -0.60 -8.00 20.98
N SER A 148 -0.29 -6.83 21.52
CA SER A 148 -0.28 -5.56 20.79
C SER A 148 1.04 -5.33 20.03
N ASP A 149 2.12 -5.94 20.44
CA ASP A 149 3.45 -5.76 19.86
C ASP A 149 3.57 -6.50 18.54
N GLN A 150 4.46 -6.02 17.69
CA GLN A 150 4.68 -6.57 16.37
C GLN A 150 6.18 -6.78 16.12
N GLU A 151 6.51 -7.89 15.51
CA GLU A 151 7.87 -8.16 15.01
C GLU A 151 7.83 -8.12 13.48
N LEU A 152 8.66 -7.27 12.89
CA LEU A 152 8.89 -7.20 11.46
C LEU A 152 10.20 -7.88 11.12
N GLN A 153 10.17 -8.79 10.16
CA GLN A 153 11.36 -9.32 9.53
C GLN A 153 11.24 -9.27 8.02
N ALA A 154 12.24 -8.67 7.37
CA ALA A 154 12.37 -8.72 5.92
C ALA A 154 13.85 -8.90 5.56
N ILE A 155 14.16 -9.98 4.84
CA ILE A 155 15.53 -10.37 4.46
C ILE A 155 15.59 -10.42 2.94
N CYS A 156 16.48 -9.65 2.34
CA CYS A 156 16.75 -9.65 0.91
C CYS A 156 18.26 -9.72 0.61
N GLU A 157 18.62 -9.60 -0.65
CA GLU A 157 20.03 -9.73 -1.07
C GLU A 157 20.88 -8.55 -0.58
N ASP A 158 20.34 -7.34 -0.65
CA ASP A 158 21.10 -6.12 -0.38
C ASP A 158 21.05 -5.71 1.10
N PHE A 159 19.93 -6.00 1.79
CA PHE A 159 19.74 -5.59 3.18
C PHE A 159 18.76 -6.48 3.95
N ASP A 160 18.85 -6.44 5.28
CA ASP A 160 17.95 -7.08 6.22
C ASP A 160 17.34 -6.08 7.18
N LEU A 161 16.03 -6.21 7.44
CA LEU A 161 15.31 -5.47 8.47
C LEU A 161 14.78 -6.44 9.53
N ARG A 162 15.01 -6.12 10.82
CA ARG A 162 14.45 -6.84 11.96
C ARG A 162 14.08 -5.86 13.03
N PHE A 163 12.77 -5.68 13.26
CA PHE A 163 12.24 -4.68 14.17
C PHE A 163 11.27 -5.30 15.18
N ALA A 164 11.31 -4.79 16.40
CA ALA A 164 10.24 -4.87 17.38
C ALA A 164 9.53 -3.53 17.41
N MET A 165 8.20 -3.54 17.31
CA MET A 165 7.36 -2.36 17.21
C MET A 165 6.27 -2.42 18.27
N HIS A 166 6.14 -1.35 19.06
CA HIS A 166 5.14 -1.21 20.11
C HIS A 166 4.19 -0.05 19.82
N PRO A 167 2.86 -0.28 19.72
CA PRO A 167 1.90 0.78 19.48
C PRO A 167 1.74 1.66 20.72
N GLU A 168 2.02 2.96 20.59
CA GLU A 168 1.85 3.94 21.67
C GLU A 168 0.42 4.47 21.76
N LYS A 169 -0.42 4.20 20.75
CA LYS A 169 -1.81 4.62 20.65
C LYS A 169 -2.71 3.48 20.19
N ALA A 170 -3.99 3.57 20.53
CA ALA A 170 -5.00 2.65 20.01
C ALA A 170 -5.14 2.76 18.49
N PRO A 171 -5.65 1.70 17.81
CA PRO A 171 -5.95 1.77 16.40
C PRO A 171 -6.90 2.93 16.07
N VAL A 172 -6.58 3.66 15.02
CA VAL A 172 -7.36 4.78 14.50
C VAL A 172 -8.17 4.33 13.30
N ILE A 173 -9.47 4.55 13.33
CA ILE A 173 -10.36 4.30 12.19
C ILE A 173 -10.46 5.58 11.38
N ASN A 174 -10.00 5.54 10.14
CA ASN A 174 -9.99 6.68 9.23
C ASN A 174 -11.33 6.86 8.50
N GLY A 175 -11.62 8.10 8.14
CA GLY A 175 -12.83 8.47 7.41
C GLY A 175 -14.02 8.79 8.30
N GLU A 176 -15.23 8.79 7.73
CA GLU A 176 -16.49 9.08 8.42
C GLU A 176 -17.34 7.81 8.52
N ASN A 177 -17.97 7.58 9.66
CA ASN A 177 -18.84 6.41 9.90
C ASN A 177 -18.18 5.05 9.62
N GLY A 178 -16.83 4.94 9.86
CA GLY A 178 -16.07 3.70 9.70
C GLY A 178 -15.65 3.39 8.27
N VAL A 179 -15.74 4.35 7.35
CA VAL A 179 -15.25 4.20 5.97
C VAL A 179 -14.50 5.44 5.49
N SER A 180 -13.44 5.23 4.74
CA SER A 180 -12.70 6.26 4.02
C SER A 180 -13.18 6.31 2.58
N GLN A 181 -14.11 7.23 2.28
CA GLN A 181 -14.65 7.42 0.94
C GLN A 181 -13.58 7.96 -0.01
N LYS A 182 -13.47 7.41 -1.22
CA LYS A 182 -12.45 7.77 -2.20
C LYS A 182 -13.05 8.36 -3.50
N ALA A 183 -14.33 8.11 -3.77
CA ALA A 183 -15.05 8.65 -4.92
C ALA A 183 -16.56 8.67 -4.66
N GLU A 184 -17.33 9.29 -5.55
CA GLU A 184 -18.78 9.29 -5.50
C GLU A 184 -19.35 7.87 -5.71
N GLY A 185 -20.36 7.52 -4.94
CA GLY A 185 -21.09 6.24 -5.01
C GLY A 185 -20.79 5.30 -3.84
N ALA A 186 -21.77 4.47 -3.50
CA ALA A 186 -21.67 3.51 -2.42
C ALA A 186 -20.57 2.47 -2.69
N GLY A 187 -19.75 2.21 -1.68
CA GLY A 187 -18.69 1.20 -1.76
C GLY A 187 -17.43 1.62 -2.54
N ARG A 188 -17.35 2.86 -3.03
CA ARG A 188 -16.09 3.44 -3.52
C ARG A 188 -15.30 4.02 -2.36
N ALA A 189 -14.90 3.14 -1.47
CA ALA A 189 -14.33 3.45 -0.18
C ALA A 189 -13.48 2.28 0.29
N SER A 190 -12.70 2.48 1.32
CA SER A 190 -12.03 1.43 2.08
C SER A 190 -12.46 1.45 3.55
N HIS A 191 -12.41 0.31 4.19
CA HIS A 191 -12.23 0.22 5.63
C HIS A 191 -10.75 0.46 5.89
N TYR A 192 -10.42 1.46 6.70
CA TYR A 192 -9.07 1.98 6.82
C TYR A 192 -8.68 2.16 8.29
N ILE A 193 -7.68 1.40 8.72
CA ILE A 193 -7.15 1.37 10.07
C ILE A 193 -5.71 1.89 10.03
N SER A 194 -5.34 2.76 10.99
CA SER A 194 -3.94 3.16 11.20
C SER A 194 -3.48 2.83 12.60
N LEU A 195 -2.22 2.41 12.74
CA LEU A 195 -1.43 2.50 13.96
C LEU A 195 -0.44 3.64 13.78
N PRO A 196 -0.78 4.86 14.21
CA PRO A 196 -0.09 6.08 13.75
C PRO A 196 1.25 6.32 14.45
N ARG A 197 1.55 5.58 15.51
CA ARG A 197 2.80 5.71 16.28
C ARG A 197 3.20 4.37 16.86
N LEU A 198 4.22 3.77 16.23
CA LEU A 198 4.85 2.53 16.68
C LEU A 198 6.26 2.85 17.16
N ASP A 199 6.52 2.78 18.47
CA ASP A 199 7.88 2.83 18.99
C ASP A 199 8.64 1.62 18.46
N THR A 200 9.72 1.87 17.73
CA THR A 200 10.40 0.87 16.92
C THR A 200 11.86 0.82 17.27
N ASN A 201 12.35 -0.39 17.52
CA ASN A 201 13.77 -0.65 17.71
C ASN A 201 14.16 -1.99 17.07
N GLY A 202 15.44 -2.13 16.74
CA GLY A 202 15.91 -3.35 16.10
C GLY A 202 17.21 -3.18 15.34
N THR A 203 17.34 -3.87 14.22
CA THR A 203 18.56 -3.85 13.40
C THR A 203 18.27 -3.68 11.92
N ILE A 204 19.14 -2.95 11.26
CA ILE A 204 19.28 -2.88 9.80
C ILE A 204 20.67 -3.41 9.47
N THR A 205 20.74 -4.45 8.62
CA THR A 205 22.00 -4.90 8.05
C THR A 205 22.05 -4.44 6.59
N LEU A 206 23.05 -3.65 6.24
CA LEU A 206 23.25 -3.10 4.91
C LEU A 206 24.73 -3.24 4.53
N ASN A 207 25.03 -3.84 3.38
CA ASN A 207 26.40 -4.06 2.91
C ASN A 207 27.29 -4.74 3.97
N ALA A 208 26.80 -5.78 4.59
CA ALA A 208 27.43 -6.55 5.68
C ALA A 208 27.71 -5.75 6.98
N LYS A 209 27.27 -4.49 7.08
CA LYS A 209 27.31 -3.70 8.32
C LYS A 209 25.95 -3.72 8.98
N THR A 210 25.93 -4.08 10.27
CA THR A 210 24.70 -4.05 11.08
C THR A 210 24.64 -2.78 11.93
N PHE A 211 23.50 -2.08 11.85
CA PHE A 211 23.18 -0.90 12.64
C PHE A 211 22.08 -1.29 13.64
N SER A 212 22.31 -1.02 14.92
CA SER A 212 21.23 -1.01 15.90
C SER A 212 20.50 0.31 15.78
N VAL A 213 19.20 0.25 15.57
CA VAL A 213 18.37 1.44 15.25
C VAL A 213 17.18 1.55 16.17
N SER A 214 16.71 2.78 16.36
CA SER A 214 15.45 3.10 17.03
C SER A 214 14.76 4.28 16.34
N GLY A 215 13.46 4.43 16.55
CA GLY A 215 12.68 5.54 16.00
C GLY A 215 11.18 5.24 16.01
N LEU A 216 10.47 5.80 15.06
CA LEU A 216 9.02 5.64 14.95
C LEU A 216 8.66 5.01 13.61
N ALA A 217 7.69 4.10 13.66
CA ALA A 217 7.02 3.56 12.49
C ALA A 217 5.53 3.93 12.49
N TRP A 218 4.93 3.75 11.34
CA TRP A 218 3.50 3.90 11.04
C TRP A 218 3.01 2.61 10.39
N MET A 219 1.75 2.24 10.63
CA MET A 219 1.11 1.14 9.92
C MET A 219 -0.27 1.57 9.44
N ASP A 220 -0.57 1.28 8.17
CA ASP A 220 -1.90 1.35 7.59
C ASP A 220 -2.38 -0.02 7.14
N HIS A 221 -3.66 -0.28 7.36
CA HIS A 221 -4.35 -1.47 6.87
C HIS A 221 -5.65 -1.04 6.22
N GLU A 222 -5.79 -1.34 4.93
CA GLU A 222 -7.03 -1.07 4.19
C GLU A 222 -7.56 -2.34 3.52
N PHE A 223 -8.90 -2.51 3.54
CA PHE A 223 -9.59 -3.57 2.82
C PHE A 223 -10.85 -3.04 2.13
N PHE A 224 -11.02 -3.41 0.85
CA PHE A 224 -12.06 -2.87 -0.02
C PHE A 224 -12.25 -3.72 -1.29
N THR A 225 -13.29 -3.39 -2.08
CA THR A 225 -13.53 -3.98 -3.40
C THR A 225 -13.42 -2.94 -4.51
N HIS A 226 -13.93 -1.74 -4.29
CA HIS A 226 -13.81 -0.63 -5.25
C HIS A 226 -13.27 0.60 -4.53
N GLN A 227 -12.27 1.25 -5.08
CA GLN A 227 -11.68 2.44 -4.49
C GLN A 227 -11.68 3.60 -5.49
N LEU A 228 -10.81 3.57 -6.48
CA LEU A 228 -10.67 4.64 -7.44
C LEU A 228 -11.59 4.51 -8.66
N THR A 229 -11.86 5.62 -9.31
CA THR A 229 -12.60 5.71 -10.58
C THR A 229 -11.66 5.93 -11.76
N ALA A 230 -12.16 5.68 -12.97
CA ALA A 230 -11.35 5.78 -14.19
C ALA A 230 -10.84 7.19 -14.51
N ASP A 231 -11.44 8.24 -13.95
CA ASP A 231 -11.03 9.63 -14.10
C ASP A 231 -9.99 10.08 -13.07
N GLN A 232 -9.76 9.29 -12.02
CA GLN A 232 -8.72 9.53 -11.04
C GLN A 232 -7.38 9.02 -11.57
N ALA A 233 -6.30 9.76 -11.32
CA ALA A 233 -4.96 9.48 -11.82
C ALA A 233 -4.10 8.72 -10.81
N GLY A 234 -4.33 8.95 -9.52
CA GLY A 234 -3.55 8.42 -8.40
C GLY A 234 -3.69 9.33 -7.19
N TRP A 235 -2.84 9.14 -6.20
CA TRP A 235 -2.88 9.91 -4.96
C TRP A 235 -1.49 10.39 -4.54
N ASP A 236 -1.51 11.40 -3.67
CA ASP A 236 -0.39 11.82 -2.85
C ASP A 236 -0.81 11.60 -1.40
N TRP A 237 -0.13 10.71 -0.69
CA TRP A 237 -0.45 10.31 0.67
C TRP A 237 0.71 10.63 1.61
N LEU A 238 0.40 11.08 2.82
CA LEU A 238 1.39 11.41 3.85
C LEU A 238 0.98 10.87 5.20
N SER A 239 1.91 10.24 5.90
CA SER A 239 1.88 10.03 7.35
C SER A 239 2.87 10.95 8.02
N LEU A 240 2.46 11.66 9.05
CA LEU A 240 3.28 12.66 9.74
C LEU A 240 3.23 12.41 11.24
N GLN A 241 4.38 12.33 11.88
CA GLN A 241 4.54 12.15 13.32
C GLN A 241 5.26 13.37 13.90
N LEU A 242 4.52 14.19 14.64
CA LEU A 242 5.02 15.46 15.17
C LEU A 242 5.67 15.27 16.55
N ASP A 243 6.55 16.19 16.93
CA ASP A 243 7.30 16.16 18.20
C ASP A 243 6.43 16.47 19.43
N ASP A 244 5.23 17.06 19.22
CA ASP A 244 4.20 17.23 20.25
C ASP A 244 3.35 15.97 20.48
N ARG A 245 3.75 14.84 19.89
CA ARG A 245 3.07 13.53 19.92
C ARG A 245 1.69 13.54 19.24
N SER A 246 1.42 14.49 18.36
CA SER A 246 0.28 14.42 17.45
C SER A 246 0.70 13.83 16.10
N GLU A 247 -0.28 13.26 15.37
CA GLU A 247 -0.06 12.71 14.04
C GLU A 247 -1.09 13.23 13.05
N LEU A 248 -0.69 13.19 11.78
CA LEU A 248 -1.55 13.51 10.65
C LEU A 248 -1.40 12.42 9.58
N MET A 249 -2.50 11.89 9.09
CA MET A 249 -2.58 11.22 7.81
C MET A 249 -3.35 12.13 6.86
N LEU A 250 -2.77 12.44 5.71
CA LEU A 250 -3.39 13.27 4.68
C LEU A 250 -3.28 12.58 3.32
N PHE A 251 -4.31 12.68 2.49
CA PHE A 251 -4.18 12.29 1.10
C PHE A 251 -4.95 13.22 0.16
N HIS A 252 -4.34 13.50 -0.99
CA HIS A 252 -4.99 14.07 -2.16
C HIS A 252 -5.18 12.99 -3.22
N ILE A 253 -6.39 12.81 -3.71
CA ILE A 253 -6.67 12.05 -4.92
C ILE A 253 -6.63 13.02 -6.09
N ARG A 254 -5.74 12.76 -7.05
CA ARG A 254 -5.60 13.61 -8.24
C ARG A 254 -6.43 13.05 -9.38
N ARG A 255 -7.14 13.93 -10.07
CA ARG A 255 -7.86 13.61 -11.30
C ARG A 255 -6.97 13.80 -12.54
N LYS A 256 -7.33 13.15 -13.63
CA LYS A 256 -6.60 13.22 -14.91
C LYS A 256 -6.60 14.61 -15.55
N ASP A 257 -7.54 15.45 -15.18
CA ASP A 257 -7.61 16.87 -15.60
C ASP A 257 -6.72 17.79 -14.73
N GLY A 258 -6.02 17.23 -13.75
CA GLY A 258 -5.15 17.95 -12.82
C GLY A 258 -5.86 18.53 -11.59
N SER A 259 -7.18 18.39 -11.48
CA SER A 259 -7.93 18.83 -10.29
C SER A 259 -7.73 17.83 -9.12
N ILE A 260 -7.99 18.31 -7.91
CA ILE A 260 -8.03 17.48 -6.70
C ILE A 260 -9.46 17.01 -6.47
N ASP A 261 -9.61 15.71 -6.27
CA ASP A 261 -10.91 15.09 -6.03
C ASP A 261 -11.48 15.55 -4.67
N PRO A 262 -12.78 15.91 -4.57
CA PRO A 262 -13.42 16.33 -3.32
C PRO A 262 -13.37 15.27 -2.20
N PHE A 263 -13.18 13.99 -2.54
CA PHE A 263 -13.02 12.89 -1.58
C PHE A 263 -11.60 12.75 -1.02
N SER A 264 -10.71 13.66 -1.37
CA SER A 264 -9.43 13.84 -0.66
C SER A 264 -9.70 14.19 0.80
N ALA A 265 -8.95 13.60 1.72
CA ALA A 265 -9.25 13.69 3.14
C ALA A 265 -8.00 13.46 4.00
N GLY A 266 -8.19 13.47 5.31
CA GLY A 266 -7.15 13.12 6.26
C GLY A 266 -7.71 12.82 7.64
N THR A 267 -6.81 12.54 8.56
CA THR A 267 -7.11 12.32 9.98
C THR A 267 -6.03 13.01 10.81
N TYR A 268 -6.44 13.82 11.76
CA TYR A 268 -5.59 14.32 12.82
C TYR A 268 -5.77 13.46 14.06
N VAL A 269 -4.66 13.09 14.71
CA VAL A 269 -4.65 12.35 15.97
C VAL A 269 -3.92 13.19 17.01
N ASP A 270 -4.57 13.53 18.11
CA ASP A 270 -3.95 14.31 19.19
C ASP A 270 -2.98 13.46 20.04
N ALA A 271 -2.27 14.11 20.96
CA ALA A 271 -1.31 13.43 21.83
C ALA A 271 -1.95 12.35 22.73
N GLN A 272 -3.24 12.42 22.98
CA GLN A 272 -4.01 11.46 23.76
C GLN A 272 -4.58 10.30 22.91
N GLY A 273 -4.46 10.36 21.57
CA GLY A 273 -4.97 9.35 20.65
C GLY A 273 -6.41 9.61 20.16
N ASN A 274 -7.01 10.77 20.48
CA ASN A 274 -8.30 11.13 19.93
C ASN A 274 -8.14 11.53 18.46
N ASN A 275 -8.96 10.98 17.58
CA ASN A 275 -8.90 11.29 16.17
C ASN A 275 -9.96 12.29 15.73
N THR A 276 -9.66 13.03 14.69
CA THR A 276 -10.56 13.99 14.03
C THR A 276 -10.41 13.85 12.53
N HIS A 277 -11.51 13.53 11.85
CA HIS A 277 -11.55 13.51 10.40
C HIS A 277 -11.35 14.91 9.81
N LEU A 278 -10.53 15.00 8.77
CA LEU A 278 -10.25 16.20 7.99
C LEU A 278 -10.80 16.01 6.57
N ARG A 279 -11.73 16.88 6.18
CA ARG A 279 -12.21 16.94 4.80
C ARG A 279 -11.23 17.72 3.93
N ASN A 280 -11.31 17.56 2.62
CA ASN A 280 -10.47 18.31 1.68
C ASN A 280 -10.50 19.84 1.89
N SER A 281 -11.59 20.39 2.39
CA SER A 281 -11.72 21.81 2.73
C SER A 281 -11.01 22.25 4.01
N ASP A 282 -10.62 21.32 4.87
CA ASP A 282 -10.06 21.59 6.19
C ASP A 282 -8.54 21.82 6.16
N PHE A 283 -7.89 21.44 5.05
CA PHE A 283 -6.45 21.55 4.89
C PHE A 283 -6.04 21.98 3.48
N VAL A 284 -4.83 22.48 3.38
CA VAL A 284 -4.15 22.73 2.12
C VAL A 284 -2.91 21.85 2.08
N LEU A 285 -2.76 21.04 1.06
CA LEU A 285 -1.58 20.25 0.75
C LEU A 285 -1.12 20.64 -0.65
N LYS A 286 0.02 21.29 -0.79
CA LYS A 286 0.51 21.80 -2.08
C LYS A 286 1.98 21.50 -2.28
N PRO A 287 2.39 21.07 -3.48
CA PRO A 287 3.80 21.11 -3.87
C PRO A 287 4.39 22.50 -3.67
N SER A 288 5.62 22.56 -3.20
CA SER A 288 6.38 23.79 -3.04
C SER A 288 7.85 23.55 -3.40
N GLY A 289 8.43 24.38 -4.28
CA GLY A 289 9.87 24.27 -4.59
C GLY A 289 10.22 23.17 -5.58
N GLU A 290 11.09 22.24 -5.18
CA GLU A 290 11.78 21.33 -6.10
C GLU A 290 10.91 20.16 -6.60
N THR A 291 11.21 19.75 -7.83
CA THR A 291 10.68 18.53 -8.48
C THR A 291 11.86 17.65 -8.87
N TRP A 292 11.81 16.38 -8.47
CA TRP A 292 12.78 15.38 -8.91
C TRP A 292 12.22 14.63 -10.13
N GLU A 293 13.08 14.46 -11.17
CA GLU A 293 12.74 13.70 -12.37
C GLU A 293 13.45 12.35 -12.35
N SER A 294 12.65 11.27 -12.39
CA SER A 294 13.17 9.91 -12.45
C SER A 294 13.84 9.66 -13.81
N LYS A 295 15.06 9.15 -13.78
CA LYS A 295 15.78 8.73 -14.99
C LYS A 295 15.24 7.42 -15.57
N SER A 296 14.61 6.59 -14.75
CA SER A 296 14.07 5.28 -15.15
C SER A 296 12.67 5.38 -15.75
N SER A 297 11.76 6.11 -15.13
CA SER A 297 10.36 6.22 -15.56
C SER A 297 10.06 7.49 -16.35
N GLY A 298 10.87 8.55 -16.20
CA GLY A 298 10.61 9.89 -16.71
C GLY A 298 9.52 10.63 -15.95
N ALA A 299 9.05 10.09 -14.83
CA ALA A 299 8.07 10.74 -13.96
C ALA A 299 8.70 11.91 -13.20
N LYS A 300 7.88 12.92 -12.92
CA LYS A 300 8.30 14.12 -12.20
C LYS A 300 7.53 14.20 -10.89
N TYR A 301 8.24 14.06 -9.78
CA TYR A 301 7.69 14.03 -8.45
C TYR A 301 7.99 15.31 -7.70
N PRO A 302 6.99 16.02 -7.15
CA PRO A 302 7.25 17.14 -6.24
C PRO A 302 7.83 16.60 -4.93
N VAL A 303 9.06 16.99 -4.60
CA VAL A 303 9.77 16.48 -3.42
C VAL A 303 9.79 17.47 -2.26
N GLN A 304 9.10 18.60 -2.39
CA GLN A 304 8.86 19.57 -1.34
C GLN A 304 7.38 19.94 -1.30
N TRP A 305 6.82 20.05 -0.10
CA TRP A 305 5.39 20.32 0.08
C TRP A 305 5.16 21.32 1.20
N ARG A 306 4.02 21.99 1.12
CA ARG A 306 3.51 22.85 2.19
C ARG A 306 2.15 22.34 2.63
N ILE A 307 1.98 22.25 3.96
CA ILE A 307 0.73 21.83 4.60
C ILE A 307 0.23 22.98 5.49
N SER A 308 -1.07 23.30 5.37
CA SER A 308 -1.74 24.24 6.25
C SER A 308 -3.05 23.66 6.74
N ILE A 309 -3.29 23.67 8.05
CA ILE A 309 -4.55 23.24 8.66
C ILE A 309 -5.01 24.35 9.62
N PRO A 310 -5.74 25.37 9.13
CA PRO A 310 -6.03 26.59 9.87
C PRO A 310 -6.71 26.35 11.20
N ARG A 311 -7.68 25.41 11.27
CA ARG A 311 -8.41 25.11 12.51
C ARG A 311 -7.55 24.49 13.61
N LEU A 312 -6.39 23.90 13.25
CA LEU A 312 -5.42 23.34 14.19
C LEU A 312 -4.22 24.28 14.42
N GLY A 313 -4.19 25.42 13.71
CA GLY A 313 -3.09 26.36 13.72
C GLY A 313 -1.78 25.78 13.19
N ILE A 314 -1.85 24.76 12.33
CA ILE A 314 -0.69 24.03 11.81
C ILE A 314 -0.28 24.60 10.45
N GLU A 315 1.00 24.95 10.33
CA GLU A 315 1.69 25.33 9.10
C GLU A 315 3.00 24.55 9.04
N LEU A 316 3.17 23.66 8.05
CA LEU A 316 4.35 22.82 7.89
C LEU A 316 4.96 22.96 6.50
N GLU A 317 6.29 22.95 6.48
CA GLU A 317 7.08 22.67 5.29
C GLU A 317 7.55 21.20 5.36
N VAL A 318 7.47 20.51 4.23
CA VAL A 318 7.87 19.11 4.07
C VAL A 318 9.06 19.05 3.14
N GLU A 319 10.12 18.40 3.59
CA GLU A 319 11.35 18.20 2.83
C GLU A 319 11.63 16.71 2.68
N THR A 320 12.18 16.32 1.54
CA THR A 320 12.65 14.95 1.32
C THR A 320 14.17 14.93 1.41
N PRO A 321 14.74 14.34 2.46
CA PRO A 321 16.20 14.27 2.63
C PRO A 321 16.92 13.54 1.48
N LEU A 322 16.21 12.64 0.80
CA LEU A 322 16.67 11.93 -0.38
C LEU A 322 15.59 12.01 -1.47
N SER A 323 15.83 12.72 -2.55
CA SER A 323 14.81 12.92 -3.61
C SER A 323 14.57 11.68 -4.46
N SER A 324 15.57 10.80 -4.63
CA SER A 324 15.51 9.61 -5.47
C SER A 324 14.97 8.38 -4.73
N GLN A 325 13.69 8.36 -4.42
CA GLN A 325 13.02 7.26 -3.69
C GLN A 325 11.87 6.66 -4.51
N GLU A 326 12.09 6.46 -5.83
CA GLU A 326 11.11 5.81 -6.70
C GLU A 326 11.29 4.29 -6.67
N LEU A 327 10.21 3.57 -6.37
CA LEU A 327 10.12 2.14 -6.59
C LEU A 327 9.73 1.91 -8.06
N THR A 328 10.61 1.24 -8.79
CA THR A 328 10.32 0.81 -10.17
C THR A 328 10.03 -0.68 -10.16
N GLY A 329 8.77 -1.05 -10.42
CA GLY A 329 8.39 -2.46 -10.46
C GLY A 329 9.01 -3.17 -11.67
N ASP A 330 9.62 -4.32 -11.44
CA ASP A 330 10.21 -5.18 -12.48
C ASP A 330 9.12 -6.00 -13.20
N SER A 331 7.98 -6.21 -12.55
CA SER A 331 6.86 -6.98 -13.10
C SER A 331 5.79 -6.07 -13.71
N ARG A 332 4.98 -6.64 -14.63
CA ARG A 332 3.77 -5.95 -15.14
C ARG A 332 2.69 -5.75 -14.08
N LEU A 333 2.83 -6.39 -12.93
CA LEU A 333 1.89 -6.36 -11.82
C LEU A 333 2.28 -5.33 -10.75
N ALA A 334 3.54 -4.92 -10.72
CA ALA A 334 4.04 -3.96 -9.73
C ALA A 334 3.91 -2.52 -10.25
N PRO A 335 3.27 -1.62 -9.51
CA PRO A 335 3.20 -0.22 -9.86
C PRO A 335 4.56 0.46 -9.69
N THR A 336 4.81 1.49 -10.52
CA THR A 336 5.90 2.43 -10.28
C THR A 336 5.35 3.64 -9.55
N TYR A 337 5.91 3.96 -8.39
CA TYR A 337 5.51 5.08 -7.55
C TYR A 337 6.70 5.60 -6.72
N TRP A 338 6.57 6.79 -6.19
CA TRP A 338 7.58 7.37 -5.31
C TRP A 338 7.17 7.12 -3.86
N GLU A 339 8.10 6.66 -3.03
CA GLU A 339 7.84 6.22 -1.67
C GLU A 339 9.03 6.59 -0.79
N GLY A 340 8.87 7.55 0.15
CA GLY A 340 10.06 8.00 0.84
C GLY A 340 9.86 8.71 2.16
N ALA A 341 10.92 8.63 2.97
CA ALA A 341 11.03 9.32 4.23
C ALA A 341 11.10 10.83 4.03
N ILE A 342 10.38 11.58 4.88
CA ILE A 342 10.30 13.04 4.87
C ILE A 342 10.62 13.63 6.24
N ALA A 343 11.13 14.85 6.23
CA ALA A 343 11.32 15.68 7.41
C ALA A 343 10.31 16.85 7.41
N LEU A 344 9.90 17.29 8.59
CA LEU A 344 8.90 18.32 8.79
C LEU A 344 9.43 19.41 9.69
N HIS A 345 9.15 20.65 9.35
CA HIS A 345 9.36 21.79 10.24
C HIS A 345 8.28 22.84 9.98
N GLY A 346 7.99 23.62 11.00
CA GLY A 346 6.95 24.65 10.85
C GLY A 346 6.50 25.23 12.17
N LYS A 347 5.21 25.55 12.25
CA LYS A 347 4.60 26.16 13.41
C LYS A 347 3.23 25.56 13.71
N ARG A 348 2.91 25.47 15.02
CA ARG A 348 1.57 25.21 15.52
C ARG A 348 1.15 26.35 16.44
N SER A 349 0.10 27.09 16.07
CA SER A 349 -0.37 28.28 16.80
C SER A 349 0.76 29.28 17.13
N GLY A 350 1.71 29.44 16.18
CA GLY A 350 2.85 30.33 16.30
C GLY A 350 4.09 29.72 16.97
N ALA A 351 3.97 28.62 17.73
CA ALA A 351 5.10 27.90 18.33
C ALA A 351 5.80 26.99 17.30
N PRO A 352 7.13 26.87 17.32
CA PRO A 352 7.84 25.93 16.46
C PRO A 352 7.36 24.49 16.70
N ILE A 353 7.27 23.72 15.62
CA ILE A 353 6.99 22.30 15.64
C ILE A 353 7.81 21.61 14.56
N SER A 354 8.22 20.38 14.81
CA SER A 354 8.97 19.54 13.88
C SER A 354 8.47 18.10 13.91
N GLY A 355 8.99 17.27 13.01
CA GLY A 355 8.65 15.87 12.97
C GLY A 355 9.28 15.14 11.80
N SER A 356 8.86 13.91 11.63
CA SER A 356 9.19 13.06 10.47
C SER A 356 7.95 12.38 9.96
N GLY A 357 8.05 11.78 8.79
CA GLY A 357 6.92 11.09 8.19
C GLY A 357 7.31 10.32 6.95
N TYR A 358 6.31 9.93 6.21
CA TYR A 358 6.46 9.25 4.93
C TYR A 358 5.53 9.88 3.89
N LEU A 359 5.96 9.92 2.64
CA LEU A 359 5.21 10.44 1.51
C LEU A 359 5.15 9.35 0.44
N GLU A 360 3.96 9.08 -0.06
CA GLU A 360 3.71 8.20 -1.19
C GLU A 360 3.06 9.01 -2.33
N MET A 361 3.56 8.84 -3.55
CA MET A 361 3.03 9.52 -4.75
C MET A 361 2.83 8.53 -5.88
N THR A 362 1.57 8.22 -6.21
CA THR A 362 1.21 7.27 -7.28
C THR A 362 0.71 7.98 -8.53
N GLY A 363 0.71 7.29 -9.68
CA GLY A 363 0.08 7.80 -10.90
C GLY A 363 0.81 8.95 -11.59
N TYR A 364 2.10 9.14 -11.36
CA TYR A 364 2.94 10.13 -12.04
C TYR A 364 3.56 9.59 -13.33
N THR A 365 3.63 8.28 -13.49
CA THR A 365 4.14 7.65 -14.70
C THR A 365 3.07 7.60 -15.79
N ARG A 366 3.44 7.81 -17.05
CA ARG A 366 2.51 7.69 -18.19
C ARG A 366 2.00 6.26 -18.43
N ARG A 367 2.54 5.25 -17.75
CA ARG A 367 2.16 3.84 -17.84
C ARG A 367 1.29 3.37 -16.66
N ALA A 368 0.73 4.28 -15.88
CA ALA A 368 -0.13 3.93 -14.76
C ALA A 368 -1.39 3.18 -15.22
N LYS A 369 -1.26 1.85 -15.36
CA LYS A 369 -2.36 0.96 -15.01
C LYS A 369 -2.08 0.58 -13.57
N SER A 370 -2.91 1.04 -12.64
CA SER A 370 -2.92 0.45 -11.30
C SER A 370 -3.04 -1.07 -11.50
N PRO A 371 -2.18 -1.89 -10.92
CA PRO A 371 -2.31 -3.35 -11.01
C PRO A 371 -3.55 -3.84 -10.28
N ILE A 372 -4.22 -2.95 -9.55
CA ILE A 372 -5.31 -3.22 -8.63
C ILE A 372 -6.46 -2.23 -8.92
N SER A 373 -7.10 -2.39 -10.09
CA SER A 373 -8.32 -1.66 -10.44
C SER A 373 -9.35 -2.58 -11.08
#